data_3b80331fae22461b2c9a3bdd04014768
#
_entry.id   3b80331fae22461b2c9a3bdd04014768
#
_cell.length_a   1.000
_cell.length_b   1.000
_cell.length_c   1.000
_cell.angle_alpha   90.00
_cell.angle_beta   90.00
_cell.angle_gamma   90.00
#
_symmetry.space_group_name_H-M   'P 1'
#
loop_
_entity.id
_entity.type
_entity.pdbx_description
1 polymer ?
#
loop_
_entity_poly.entity_id
_entity_poly.type
_entity_poly.pdbx_seq_one_letter_code
_entity_poly.pdbx_strand_id
1 'polypeptide(L)'
;MQTDYNTYESLRAILEKETPILIAQIRALYRELDKKFHLQGAKVPITFGFDRDSLGSYNQNGHGQKEHFHFSLFFIGYAVNNPLSKEDRIDLYKHEYAHYMRYNMPIPKQYQWQPGIHGSAWKYCCSLIGA
;
A
#
# COMPACT_ATOMS: atom_id res chain seq x y z
N MET A 1 30.31 14.16 -3.94
CA MET A 1 30.16 13.47 -2.66
C MET A 1 29.94 12.00 -2.87
N GLN A 2 30.69 11.22 -2.20
CA GLN A 2 30.63 9.79 -2.33
C GLN A 2 29.46 9.24 -1.50
N THR A 3 28.54 8.52 -2.13
CA THR A 3 27.55 7.76 -1.37
C THR A 3 28.27 6.53 -0.84
N ASP A 4 28.59 6.58 0.42
CA ASP A 4 29.30 5.50 1.08
C ASP A 4 28.41 4.27 1.10
N TYR A 5 28.94 3.15 0.69
CA TYR A 5 28.28 1.84 0.78
C TYR A 5 27.81 1.55 2.20
N ASN A 6 28.63 1.89 3.20
CA ASN A 6 28.26 1.71 4.59
C ASN A 6 27.05 2.54 5.00
N THR A 7 26.93 3.75 4.47
CA THR A 7 25.77 4.61 4.72
C THR A 7 24.49 4.01 4.16
N TYR A 8 24.55 3.48 2.94
CA TYR A 8 23.42 2.80 2.32
C TYR A 8 22.99 1.58 3.12
N GLU A 9 23.95 0.73 3.51
CA GLU A 9 23.66 -0.47 4.30
C GLU A 9 23.10 -0.11 5.68
N SER A 10 23.63 0.94 6.31
CA SER A 10 23.13 1.42 7.60
C SER A 10 21.70 1.91 7.50
N LEU A 11 21.40 2.69 6.47
CA LEU A 11 20.04 3.17 6.23
C LEU A 11 19.08 2.01 5.99
N ARG A 12 19.48 1.07 5.15
CA ARG A 12 18.69 -0.12 4.86
C ARG A 12 18.37 -0.92 6.11
N ALA A 13 19.36 -1.13 6.98
CA ALA A 13 19.18 -1.84 8.24
C ALA A 13 18.19 -1.11 9.16
N ILE A 14 18.26 0.21 9.23
CA ILE A 14 17.35 1.03 10.03
C ILE A 14 15.93 0.92 9.48
N LEU A 15 15.76 1.03 8.18
CA LEU A 15 14.44 0.94 7.53
C LEU A 15 13.83 -0.44 7.74
N GLU A 16 14.62 -1.49 7.65
CA GLU A 16 14.13 -2.85 7.92
C GLU A 16 13.65 -3.02 9.36
N LYS A 17 14.27 -2.34 10.32
CA LYS A 17 13.82 -2.35 11.73
C LYS A 17 12.50 -1.62 11.93
N GLU A 18 12.11 -0.73 11.02
CA GLU A 18 10.85 0.00 11.09
C GLU A 18 9.66 -0.83 10.63
N THR A 19 9.89 -1.94 9.92
CA THR A 19 8.81 -2.70 9.30
C THR A 19 7.74 -3.19 10.28
N PRO A 20 8.05 -3.67 11.51
CA PRO A 20 7.00 -4.06 12.44
C PRO A 20 6.05 -2.92 12.81
N ILE A 21 6.58 -1.71 12.96
CA ILE A 21 5.80 -0.52 13.27
C ILE A 21 4.91 -0.16 12.09
N LEU A 22 5.47 -0.17 10.88
CA LEU A 22 4.74 0.15 9.66
C LEU A 22 3.63 -0.86 9.39
N ILE A 23 3.90 -2.16 9.57
CA ILE A 23 2.89 -3.21 9.44
C ILE A 23 1.75 -2.96 10.41
N ALA A 24 2.05 -2.65 11.66
CA ALA A 24 1.02 -2.40 12.68
C ALA A 24 0.13 -1.22 12.28
N GLN A 25 0.72 -0.14 11.78
CA GLN A 25 -0.02 1.05 11.33
C GLN A 25 -0.92 0.73 10.15
N ILE A 26 -0.40 0.03 9.15
CA ILE A 26 -1.17 -0.34 7.95
C ILE A 26 -2.32 -1.27 8.32
N ARG A 27 -2.06 -2.28 9.13
CA ARG A 27 -3.09 -3.23 9.56
C ARG A 27 -4.16 -2.60 10.42
N ALA A 28 -3.81 -1.65 11.27
CA ALA A 28 -4.79 -0.91 12.07
C ALA A 28 -5.77 -0.16 11.17
N LEU A 29 -5.24 0.54 10.16
CA LEU A 29 -6.07 1.24 9.17
C LEU A 29 -6.95 0.25 8.40
N TYR A 30 -6.37 -0.86 7.92
CA TYR A 30 -7.10 -1.84 7.12
C TYR A 30 -8.16 -2.57 7.93
N ARG A 31 -7.94 -2.83 9.23
CA ARG A 31 -8.97 -3.39 10.10
C ARG A 31 -10.18 -2.48 10.22
N GLU A 32 -9.98 -1.17 10.31
CA GLU A 32 -11.09 -0.22 10.38
C GLU A 32 -11.88 -0.22 9.07
N LEU A 33 -11.19 -0.23 7.93
CA LEU A 33 -11.84 -0.31 6.63
C LEU A 33 -12.56 -1.64 6.45
N ASP A 34 -11.96 -2.75 6.89
CA ASP A 34 -12.57 -4.08 6.85
C ASP A 34 -13.90 -4.12 7.61
N LYS A 35 -13.95 -3.51 8.79
CA LYS A 35 -15.19 -3.44 9.59
C LYS A 35 -16.28 -2.69 8.85
N LYS A 36 -15.91 -1.60 8.19
CA LYS A 36 -16.86 -0.75 7.48
C LYS A 36 -17.44 -1.43 6.25
N PHE A 37 -16.64 -2.22 5.53
CA PHE A 37 -17.04 -2.81 4.27
C PHE A 37 -17.15 -4.34 4.31
N HIS A 38 -16.98 -4.95 5.49
CA HIS A 38 -17.05 -6.41 5.68
C HIS A 38 -16.03 -7.16 4.82
N LEU A 39 -14.78 -6.68 4.84
CA LEU A 39 -13.68 -7.24 4.06
C LEU A 39 -12.59 -7.80 4.97
N GLN A 40 -11.53 -8.34 4.38
CA GLN A 40 -10.42 -8.97 5.09
C GLN A 40 -9.05 -8.48 4.61
N GLY A 41 -8.95 -7.22 4.19
CA GLY A 41 -7.71 -6.65 3.70
C GLY A 41 -6.57 -6.65 4.71
N ALA A 42 -6.90 -6.54 6.01
CA ALA A 42 -5.89 -6.59 7.07
C ALA A 42 -5.21 -7.96 7.20
N LYS A 43 -5.77 -9.01 6.62
CA LYS A 43 -5.19 -10.37 6.61
C LYS A 43 -4.30 -10.62 5.40
N VAL A 44 -4.33 -9.74 4.41
CA VAL A 44 -3.49 -9.87 3.22
C VAL A 44 -2.03 -9.61 3.60
N PRO A 45 -1.09 -10.46 3.18
CA PRO A 45 0.32 -10.26 3.48
C PRO A 45 0.84 -8.91 3.00
N ILE A 46 1.77 -8.35 3.74
CA ILE A 46 2.41 -7.07 3.42
C ILE A 46 3.91 -7.34 3.27
N THR A 47 4.48 -6.91 2.15
CA THR A 47 5.91 -6.98 1.91
C THR A 47 6.49 -5.59 1.73
N PHE A 48 7.78 -5.45 1.94
CA PHE A 48 8.49 -4.19 1.79
C PHE A 48 9.71 -4.38 0.89
N GLY A 49 10.07 -3.32 0.19
CA GLY A 49 11.26 -3.29 -0.64
C GLY A 49 11.87 -1.90 -0.65
N PHE A 50 12.86 -1.72 -1.51
CA PHE A 50 13.57 -0.46 -1.67
C PHE A 50 13.38 0.08 -3.09
N ASP A 51 12.15 -0.01 -3.58
CA ASP A 51 11.77 0.43 -4.91
C ASP A 51 11.92 1.95 -5.02
N ARG A 52 12.48 2.40 -6.13
CA ARG A 52 12.64 3.83 -6.41
C ARG A 52 11.59 4.35 -7.38
N ASP A 53 10.98 3.44 -8.14
CA ASP A 53 10.03 3.76 -9.20
C ASP A 53 8.58 3.61 -8.79
N SER A 54 8.33 3.04 -7.60
CA SER A 54 6.97 2.76 -7.13
C SER A 54 6.87 2.98 -5.64
N LEU A 55 5.81 3.65 -5.22
CA LEU A 55 5.50 3.88 -3.81
C LEU A 55 4.94 2.62 -3.16
N GLY A 56 4.11 1.88 -3.89
CA GLY A 56 3.47 0.68 -3.40
C GLY A 56 2.62 0.03 -4.48
N SER A 57 2.09 -1.16 -4.17
CA SER A 57 1.22 -1.90 -5.08
C SER A 57 0.32 -2.86 -4.31
N TYR A 58 -0.80 -3.22 -4.94
CA TYR A 58 -1.61 -4.36 -4.56
C TYR A 58 -1.49 -5.42 -5.66
N ASN A 59 -1.19 -6.64 -5.27
CA ASN A 59 -0.93 -7.73 -6.21
C ASN A 59 -1.89 -8.88 -5.95
N GLN A 60 -2.63 -9.28 -6.99
CA GLN A 60 -3.55 -10.41 -6.88
C GLN A 60 -2.84 -11.75 -6.97
N ASN A 61 -3.53 -12.81 -6.53
CA ASN A 61 -3.09 -14.17 -6.81
C ASN A 61 -3.00 -14.41 -8.31
N GLY A 62 -1.97 -15.10 -8.74
CA GLY A 62 -1.78 -15.45 -10.13
C GLY A 62 -0.33 -15.29 -10.56
N HIS A 63 0.01 -15.81 -11.73
CA HIS A 63 1.35 -15.69 -12.32
C HIS A 63 2.48 -16.09 -11.35
N GLY A 64 2.22 -17.12 -10.51
CA GLY A 64 3.22 -17.63 -9.58
C GLY A 64 3.35 -16.85 -8.29
N GLN A 65 2.53 -15.83 -8.05
CA GLN A 65 2.56 -15.06 -6.83
C GLN A 65 1.26 -15.19 -6.03
N LYS A 66 1.36 -15.03 -4.71
CA LYS A 66 0.22 -14.94 -3.81
C LYS A 66 -0.20 -13.49 -3.63
N GLU A 67 -1.47 -13.27 -3.34
CA GLU A 67 -1.99 -11.93 -3.04
C GLU A 67 -1.17 -11.25 -1.95
N HIS A 68 -0.78 -10.01 -2.19
CA HIS A 68 -0.04 -9.22 -1.20
C HIS A 68 -0.08 -7.73 -1.52
N PHE A 69 0.09 -6.92 -0.48
CA PHE A 69 0.43 -5.51 -0.61
C PHE A 69 1.94 -5.36 -0.54
N HIS A 70 2.49 -4.43 -1.30
CA HIS A 70 3.92 -4.13 -1.29
C HIS A 70 4.13 -2.63 -1.17
N PHE A 71 5.07 -2.20 -0.33
CA PHE A 71 5.38 -0.79 -0.14
C PHE A 71 6.88 -0.56 -0.15
N SER A 72 7.30 0.61 -0.64
CA SER A 72 8.71 0.99 -0.67
C SER A 72 9.10 1.74 0.59
N LEU A 73 10.08 1.22 1.30
CA LEU A 73 10.62 1.84 2.51
C LEU A 73 11.32 3.18 2.23
N PHE A 74 11.73 3.43 0.99
CA PHE A 74 12.29 4.73 0.62
C PHE A 74 11.27 5.86 0.73
N PHE A 75 9.99 5.58 0.61
CA PHE A 75 8.94 6.59 0.65
C PHE A 75 8.18 6.62 1.96
N ILE A 76 8.03 5.48 2.64
CA ILE A 76 7.22 5.41 3.86
C ILE A 76 8.07 5.30 5.13
N GLY A 77 9.38 5.03 5.01
CA GLY A 77 10.27 4.89 6.16
C GLY A 77 10.54 6.23 6.85
N TYR A 78 10.68 6.20 8.16
CA TYR A 78 10.93 7.42 8.95
C TYR A 78 12.38 7.88 8.91
N ALA A 79 13.31 6.99 8.60
CA ALA A 79 14.74 7.28 8.62
C ALA A 79 15.27 7.93 7.33
N VAL A 80 14.43 8.07 6.31
CA VAL A 80 14.85 8.69 5.04
C VAL A 80 14.64 10.20 5.06
N ASN A 81 15.47 10.91 4.32
CA ASN A 81 15.25 12.33 4.10
C ASN A 81 14.04 12.52 3.19
N ASN A 82 13.20 13.48 3.53
CA ASN A 82 11.98 13.79 2.79
C ASN A 82 11.03 12.58 2.66
N PRO A 83 10.71 11.89 3.76
CA PRO A 83 9.71 10.83 3.70
C PRO A 83 8.35 11.43 3.37
N LEU A 84 7.41 10.59 2.93
CA LEU A 84 6.03 11.02 2.80
C LEU A 84 5.51 11.51 4.16
N SER A 85 4.68 12.54 4.15
CA SER A 85 3.98 12.98 5.35
C SER A 85 3.07 11.87 5.88
N LYS A 86 2.63 12.00 7.14
CA LYS A 86 1.67 11.05 7.70
C LYS A 86 0.41 10.96 6.83
N GLU A 87 -0.08 12.09 6.35
CA GLU A 87 -1.28 12.16 5.52
C GLU A 87 -1.05 11.46 4.18
N ASP A 88 0.09 11.71 3.55
CA ASP A 88 0.41 11.09 2.26
C ASP A 88 0.65 9.58 2.40
N ARG A 89 1.21 9.13 3.52
CA ARG A 89 1.34 7.70 3.80
C ARG A 89 -0.02 7.03 3.93
N ILE A 90 -0.93 7.63 4.70
CA ILE A 90 -2.29 7.10 4.86
C ILE A 90 -3.00 7.06 3.51
N ASP A 91 -2.85 8.10 2.71
CA ASP A 91 -3.44 8.17 1.38
C ASP A 91 -2.90 7.07 0.47
N LEU A 92 -1.60 6.82 0.51
CA LEU A 92 -0.98 5.70 -0.21
C LEU A 92 -1.56 4.36 0.22
N TYR A 93 -1.67 4.11 1.53
CA TYR A 93 -2.22 2.86 2.04
C TYR A 93 -3.66 2.66 1.60
N LYS A 94 -4.46 3.71 1.62
CA LYS A 94 -5.85 3.67 1.12
C LYS A 94 -5.92 3.42 -0.37
N HIS A 95 -5.02 4.03 -1.15
CA HIS A 95 -4.92 3.84 -2.59
C HIS A 95 -4.76 2.35 -2.93
N GLU A 96 -3.86 1.66 -2.23
CA GLU A 96 -3.65 0.23 -2.45
C GLU A 96 -4.82 -0.61 -1.92
N TYR A 97 -5.41 -0.22 -0.80
CA TYR A 97 -6.61 -0.87 -0.28
C TYR A 97 -7.79 -0.77 -1.27
N ALA A 98 -7.92 0.36 -1.95
CA ALA A 98 -8.97 0.53 -2.96
C ALA A 98 -8.80 -0.46 -4.14
N HIS A 99 -7.56 -0.76 -4.52
CA HIS A 99 -7.30 -1.82 -5.50
C HIS A 99 -7.76 -3.18 -4.99
N TYR A 100 -7.52 -3.49 -3.72
CA TYR A 100 -8.01 -4.70 -3.08
C TYR A 100 -9.54 -4.74 -3.06
N MET A 101 -10.19 -3.63 -2.70
CA MET A 101 -11.67 -3.54 -2.66
C MET A 101 -12.29 -3.87 -4.01
N ARG A 102 -11.73 -3.35 -5.08
CA ARG A 102 -12.25 -3.57 -6.42
C ARG A 102 -12.44 -5.03 -6.76
N TYR A 103 -11.54 -5.90 -6.28
CA TYR A 103 -11.55 -7.32 -6.57
C TYR A 103 -12.26 -8.16 -5.52
N ASN A 104 -12.65 -7.57 -4.40
CA ASN A 104 -13.17 -8.31 -3.25
C ASN A 104 -14.56 -7.87 -2.78
N MET A 105 -15.18 -6.92 -3.47
CA MET A 105 -16.54 -6.49 -3.16
C MET A 105 -17.31 -6.20 -4.44
N PRO A 106 -18.66 -6.24 -4.38
CA PRO A 106 -19.48 -5.92 -5.55
C PRO A 106 -19.30 -4.44 -5.95
N ILE A 107 -19.14 -4.22 -7.25
CA ILE A 107 -19.07 -2.87 -7.82
C ILE A 107 -20.35 -2.61 -8.60
N PRO A 108 -21.12 -1.55 -8.30
CA PRO A 108 -22.32 -1.23 -9.05
C PRO A 108 -22.01 -1.06 -10.55
N LYS A 109 -22.93 -1.50 -11.39
CA LYS A 109 -22.72 -1.53 -12.84
C LYS A 109 -22.39 -0.16 -13.42
N GLN A 110 -22.96 0.89 -12.87
CA GLN A 110 -22.73 2.27 -13.31
C GLN A 110 -21.29 2.74 -13.10
N TYR A 111 -20.50 2.05 -12.28
CA TYR A 111 -19.10 2.37 -12.02
C TYR A 111 -18.14 1.40 -12.73
N GLN A 112 -18.62 0.68 -13.74
CA GLN A 112 -17.79 -0.28 -14.49
C GLN A 112 -17.59 0.14 -15.95
N TRP A 113 -17.86 1.40 -16.28
CA TRP A 113 -17.82 1.87 -17.67
C TRP A 113 -16.42 2.15 -18.18
N GLN A 114 -15.45 2.45 -17.30
CA GLN A 114 -14.08 2.74 -17.68
C GLN A 114 -13.17 1.59 -17.23
N PRO A 115 -12.52 0.88 -18.18
CA PRO A 115 -11.65 -0.25 -17.82
C PRO A 115 -10.31 0.22 -17.27
N GLY A 116 -9.50 -0.73 -16.81
CA GLY A 116 -8.15 -0.51 -16.31
C GLY A 116 -8.05 -0.53 -14.81
N ILE A 117 -6.82 -0.63 -14.32
CA ILE A 117 -6.54 -0.75 -12.88
C ILE A 117 -6.90 0.53 -12.11
N HIS A 118 -6.83 1.67 -12.78
CA HIS A 118 -7.25 2.96 -12.21
C HIS A 118 -8.52 3.48 -12.89
N GLY A 119 -9.37 2.56 -13.35
CA GLY A 119 -10.63 2.89 -14.00
C GLY A 119 -11.72 3.29 -13.02
N SER A 120 -12.97 3.38 -13.54
CA SER A 120 -14.12 3.86 -12.76
C SER A 120 -14.43 2.99 -11.55
N ALA A 121 -14.21 1.68 -11.62
CA ALA A 121 -14.44 0.78 -10.48
C ALA A 121 -13.48 1.09 -9.33
N TRP A 122 -12.21 1.29 -9.61
CA TRP A 122 -11.22 1.68 -8.59
C TRP A 122 -11.53 3.06 -8.02
N LYS A 123 -11.87 4.03 -8.89
CA LYS A 123 -12.25 5.38 -8.45
C LYS A 123 -13.46 5.37 -7.52
N TYR A 124 -14.43 4.49 -7.80
CA TYR A 124 -15.57 4.29 -6.92
C TYR A 124 -15.11 3.81 -5.53
N CYS A 125 -14.22 2.82 -5.49
CA CYS A 125 -13.67 2.35 -4.21
C CYS A 125 -12.94 3.46 -3.46
N CYS A 126 -12.14 4.26 -4.16
CA CYS A 126 -11.45 5.41 -3.56
C CYS A 126 -12.45 6.38 -2.93
N SER A 127 -13.56 6.66 -3.61
CA SER A 127 -14.58 7.58 -3.10
C SER A 127 -15.22 7.10 -1.81
N LEU A 128 -15.32 5.77 -1.61
CA LEU A 128 -15.92 5.19 -0.40
C LEU A 128 -15.03 5.36 0.83
N ILE A 129 -13.74 5.49 0.65
CA ILE A 129 -12.78 5.50 1.76
C ILE A 129 -11.99 6.82 1.87
N GLY A 130 -12.32 7.79 1.04
CA GLY A 130 -11.65 9.08 1.06
C GLY A 130 -10.22 9.05 0.55
N ALA A 131 -9.96 8.23 -0.42
CA ALA A 131 -8.63 8.12 -1.03
C ALA A 131 -8.52 9.00 -2.28
#